data_a77e0a4757703dc01c80dd7f842cb132
#
_entry.id   a77e0a4757703dc01c80dd7f842cb132
#
_cell.length_a   1.000
_cell.length_b   1.000
_cell.length_c   1.000
_cell.angle_alpha   90.00
_cell.angle_beta   90.00
_cell.angle_gamma   90.00
#
_symmetry.space_group_name_H-M   'P 1'
#
loop_
_entity.id
_entity.type
_entity.pdbx_description
1 polymer ?
#
loop_
_entity_poly.entity_id
_entity_poly.type
_entity_poly.pdbx_seq_one_letter_code
_entity_poly.pdbx_strand_id
1 'polypeptide(L)'
;MKAKRMIASALVLSMLASATAAWSASAADQVTLSAEKVEAKAGSTFTLNVSLSDVPSAGIGVCDFAVTYDASIVSITEVTAGAITDTGADEAATAYSSEAPIPPTFDTNIKNAGTINVSWNTGLSDSSYWIQKDGVFMTIKGTVSADAKVGDVSEFKFAPVDRAASGSSSDKNANLLIGYLDADWNGVAYDVATSNGSVTVVGDTVVTTTVAGTTTGAPTTTTTVSKATSKLPESALYGDVNLDGSVTLADLVTFQKQQRGAMEFNAQAEVNANVDLTDPEVNAADVTALLKFLIGSIKDIPLQ
;
A
#
# COMPACT_ATOMS: atom_id res chain seq x y z
N MET A 1 36.09 -17.72 21.28
CA MET A 1 35.03 -17.38 22.26
C MET A 1 34.05 -16.46 21.54
N LYS A 2 32.88 -16.98 21.14
CA LYS A 2 31.84 -16.15 20.49
C LYS A 2 31.20 -15.31 21.59
N ALA A 3 31.30 -13.98 21.51
CA ALA A 3 30.64 -13.08 22.43
C ALA A 3 29.11 -13.27 22.26
N LYS A 4 28.43 -13.69 23.30
CA LYS A 4 26.97 -13.72 23.37
C LYS A 4 26.50 -12.27 23.39
N ARG A 5 26.04 -11.78 22.25
CA ARG A 5 25.32 -10.50 22.20
C ARG A 5 23.98 -10.73 22.89
N MET A 6 23.78 -10.11 24.03
CA MET A 6 22.52 -10.19 24.78
C MET A 6 21.44 -9.43 24.02
N ILE A 7 20.37 -10.13 23.69
CA ILE A 7 19.16 -9.54 23.12
C ILE A 7 18.23 -9.23 24.27
N ALA A 8 17.99 -7.96 24.49
CA ALA A 8 17.03 -7.48 25.48
C ALA A 8 15.67 -7.26 24.79
N SER A 9 15.10 -8.33 24.21
CA SER A 9 13.85 -8.22 23.42
C SER A 9 12.58 -8.02 24.26
N ALA A 10 12.59 -8.37 25.54
CA ALA A 10 11.42 -8.18 26.41
C ALA A 10 11.32 -6.78 27.06
N LEU A 11 12.40 -6.00 27.02
CA LEU A 11 12.43 -4.67 27.64
C LEU A 11 12.13 -3.52 26.68
N VAL A 12 12.27 -3.74 25.37
CA VAL A 12 12.20 -2.64 24.39
C VAL A 12 10.78 -2.12 24.18
N LEU A 13 9.77 -2.99 24.24
CA LEU A 13 8.37 -2.52 24.14
C LEU A 13 7.93 -1.74 25.40
N SER A 14 8.48 -2.08 26.56
CA SER A 14 8.24 -1.33 27.81
C SER A 14 9.15 -0.09 27.93
N MET A 15 10.33 -0.10 27.28
CA MET A 15 11.25 1.04 27.30
C MET A 15 10.89 2.13 26.29
N LEU A 16 10.24 1.82 25.17
CA LEU A 16 9.62 2.86 24.33
C LEU A 16 8.53 3.63 25.10
N ALA A 17 7.97 3.06 26.17
CA ALA A 17 7.03 3.73 27.06
C ALA A 17 7.70 4.47 28.24
N SER A 18 8.97 4.22 28.55
CA SER A 18 9.62 4.73 29.76
C SER A 18 11.00 5.36 29.59
N ALA A 19 11.64 5.23 28.41
CA ALA A 19 12.87 5.94 28.17
C ALA A 19 12.58 7.39 27.80
N THR A 20 13.03 8.33 28.61
CA THR A 20 13.25 9.73 28.21
C THR A 20 14.44 9.80 27.25
N ALA A 21 14.50 8.91 26.24
CA ALA A 21 15.46 9.06 25.16
C ALA A 21 15.04 10.32 24.41
N ALA A 22 15.75 11.40 24.64
CA ALA A 22 15.65 12.57 23.80
C ALA A 22 16.08 12.11 22.41
N TRP A 23 15.10 11.97 21.50
CA TRP A 23 15.39 11.72 20.11
C TRP A 23 16.14 12.94 19.58
N SER A 24 17.42 12.79 19.26
CA SER A 24 18.16 13.83 18.60
C SER A 24 17.84 13.76 17.11
N ALA A 25 17.31 14.85 16.56
CA ALA A 25 17.22 14.99 15.10
C ALA A 25 18.63 14.98 14.54
N SER A 26 18.93 14.03 13.69
CA SER A 26 20.09 14.11 12.81
C SER A 26 19.72 15.04 11.66
N ALA A 27 20.32 16.20 11.60
CA ALA A 27 19.94 17.27 10.66
C ALA A 27 20.28 16.96 9.18
N ALA A 28 20.55 15.70 8.82
CA ALA A 28 21.06 15.33 7.50
C ALA A 28 20.22 14.30 6.75
N ASP A 29 19.45 13.46 7.44
CA ASP A 29 18.76 12.35 6.78
C ASP A 29 17.25 12.53 6.83
N GLN A 30 16.63 12.64 5.67
CA GLN A 30 15.18 12.73 5.50
C GLN A 30 14.65 11.42 4.91
N VAL A 31 13.52 10.99 5.39
CA VAL A 31 12.73 9.88 4.80
C VAL A 31 11.39 10.42 4.33
N THR A 32 10.91 9.91 3.22
CA THR A 32 9.59 10.29 2.67
C THR A 32 8.58 9.19 2.93
N LEU A 33 7.47 9.54 3.60
CA LEU A 33 6.31 8.67 3.83
C LEU A 33 5.18 9.12 2.93
N SER A 34 4.75 8.26 2.01
CA SER A 34 3.75 8.59 1.00
C SER A 34 2.60 7.59 0.97
N ALA A 35 1.38 8.07 0.69
CA ALA A 35 0.22 7.24 0.46
C ALA A 35 -0.32 7.45 -0.94
N GLU A 36 -0.81 6.40 -1.57
CA GLU A 36 -1.39 6.43 -2.92
C GLU A 36 -2.68 7.25 -2.97
N LYS A 37 -3.00 7.75 -4.15
CA LYS A 37 -4.29 8.33 -4.48
C LYS A 37 -5.02 7.35 -5.38
N VAL A 38 -6.17 6.86 -4.90
CA VAL A 38 -6.95 5.86 -5.60
C VAL A 38 -8.37 6.33 -5.85
N GLU A 39 -8.99 5.79 -6.87
CA GLU A 39 -10.38 6.03 -7.21
C GLU A 39 -11.19 4.78 -6.97
N ALA A 40 -12.40 4.92 -6.41
CA ALA A 40 -13.28 3.80 -6.16
C ALA A 40 -14.75 4.24 -6.25
N LYS A 41 -15.65 3.32 -6.58
CA LYS A 41 -17.09 3.59 -6.64
C LYS A 41 -17.72 3.46 -5.25
N ALA A 42 -18.85 4.12 -5.04
CA ALA A 42 -19.67 3.89 -3.85
C ALA A 42 -20.02 2.40 -3.71
N GLY A 43 -19.83 1.85 -2.52
CA GLY A 43 -20.05 0.45 -2.21
C GLY A 43 -18.96 -0.53 -2.68
N SER A 44 -17.93 -0.08 -3.41
CA SER A 44 -16.83 -0.93 -3.86
C SER A 44 -15.68 -0.98 -2.85
N THR A 45 -14.84 -1.99 -2.98
CA THR A 45 -13.58 -2.09 -2.24
C THR A 45 -12.50 -1.22 -2.88
N PHE A 46 -11.50 -0.86 -2.09
CA PHE A 46 -10.29 -0.20 -2.55
C PHE A 46 -9.05 -0.79 -1.87
N THR A 47 -7.91 -0.61 -2.52
CA THR A 47 -6.60 -0.91 -1.97
C THR A 47 -5.71 0.31 -2.15
N LEU A 48 -5.00 0.71 -1.10
CA LEU A 48 -4.11 1.87 -1.08
C LEU A 48 -2.79 1.46 -0.42
N ASN A 49 -1.67 1.71 -1.10
CA ASN A 49 -0.35 1.46 -0.55
C ASN A 49 0.20 2.69 0.15
N VAL A 50 0.90 2.45 1.25
CA VAL A 50 1.76 3.42 1.93
C VAL A 50 3.20 2.98 1.74
N SER A 51 4.03 3.88 1.25
CA SER A 51 5.42 3.58 0.90
C SER A 51 6.38 4.48 1.65
N LEU A 52 7.59 3.94 1.91
CA LEU A 52 8.76 4.69 2.32
C LEU A 52 9.69 4.87 1.12
N SER A 53 10.24 6.05 0.97
CA SER A 53 11.31 6.36 0.02
C SER A 53 12.37 7.25 0.67
N ASP A 54 13.51 7.38 0.01
CA ASP A 54 14.69 8.06 0.54
C ASP A 54 15.18 7.42 1.85
N VAL A 55 15.07 6.08 1.97
CA VAL A 55 15.50 5.36 3.17
C VAL A 55 17.00 5.56 3.39
N PRO A 56 17.40 6.15 4.54
CA PRO A 56 18.80 6.42 4.83
C PRO A 56 19.64 5.15 4.90
N SER A 57 20.92 5.24 4.57
CA SER A 57 21.85 4.10 4.55
C SER A 57 22.05 3.43 5.91
N ALA A 58 21.79 4.14 7.01
CA ALA A 58 21.78 3.56 8.34
C ALA A 58 20.60 2.60 8.57
N GLY A 59 19.53 2.72 7.76
CA GLY A 59 18.32 1.93 7.86
C GLY A 59 17.32 2.47 8.88
N ILE A 60 16.14 1.86 8.91
CA ILE A 60 15.06 2.23 9.82
C ILE A 60 14.81 1.03 10.75
N GLY A 61 14.95 1.23 12.05
CA GLY A 61 14.71 0.22 13.09
C GLY A 61 13.35 0.40 13.78
N VAL A 62 12.72 1.58 13.63
CA VAL A 62 11.42 1.89 14.22
C VAL A 62 10.61 2.84 13.35
N CYS A 63 9.32 2.55 13.22
CA CYS A 63 8.29 3.43 12.68
C CYS A 63 7.10 3.47 13.64
N ASP A 64 6.61 4.68 13.98
CA ASP A 64 5.45 4.86 14.83
C ASP A 64 4.71 6.13 14.40
N PHE A 65 3.55 5.94 13.81
CA PHE A 65 2.72 7.02 13.28
C PHE A 65 1.25 6.59 13.19
N ALA A 66 0.39 7.55 12.96
CA ALA A 66 -1.02 7.31 12.67
C ALA A 66 -1.36 7.73 11.24
N VAL A 67 -2.37 7.07 10.67
CA VAL A 67 -3.02 7.50 9.42
C VAL A 67 -4.46 7.83 9.74
N THR A 68 -4.88 9.06 9.45
CA THR A 68 -6.26 9.52 9.61
C THR A 68 -7.00 9.50 8.30
N TYR A 69 -8.29 9.17 8.33
CA TYR A 69 -9.16 9.10 7.15
C TYR A 69 -10.61 9.50 7.52
N ASP A 70 -11.45 9.78 6.54
CA ASP A 70 -12.87 10.07 6.77
C ASP A 70 -13.69 8.78 6.81
N ALA A 71 -14.07 8.38 8.04
CA ALA A 71 -14.85 7.17 8.29
C ALA A 71 -16.31 7.25 7.84
N SER A 72 -16.79 8.43 7.46
CA SER A 72 -18.12 8.58 6.83
C SER A 72 -18.11 8.20 5.35
N ILE A 73 -16.95 8.28 4.71
CA ILE A 73 -16.73 7.98 3.29
C ILE A 73 -16.20 6.56 3.10
N VAL A 74 -15.25 6.12 3.96
CA VAL A 74 -14.63 4.80 3.81
C VAL A 74 -14.58 4.04 5.15
N SER A 75 -14.63 2.71 5.08
CA SER A 75 -14.36 1.82 6.21
C SER A 75 -13.13 0.96 5.90
N ILE A 76 -12.21 0.85 6.86
CA ILE A 76 -11.01 0.03 6.69
C ILE A 76 -11.32 -1.39 7.14
N THR A 77 -11.02 -2.37 6.29
CA THR A 77 -11.25 -3.80 6.54
C THR A 77 -9.97 -4.55 6.91
N GLU A 78 -8.84 -4.11 6.38
CA GLU A 78 -7.56 -4.79 6.59
C GLU A 78 -6.39 -3.80 6.43
N VAL A 79 -5.35 -3.99 7.24
CA VAL A 79 -4.04 -3.36 7.07
C VAL A 79 -2.99 -4.44 7.16
N THR A 80 -2.17 -4.59 6.14
CA THR A 80 -1.13 -5.62 6.06
C THR A 80 0.24 -5.00 5.90
N ALA A 81 1.26 -5.69 6.43
CA ALA A 81 2.66 -5.34 6.24
C ALA A 81 3.05 -5.36 4.76
N GLY A 82 3.85 -4.41 4.33
CA GLY A 82 4.39 -4.34 2.96
C GLY A 82 5.71 -5.12 2.83
N ALA A 83 6.16 -5.28 1.60
CA ALA A 83 7.32 -6.13 1.30
C ALA A 83 8.65 -5.65 1.93
N ILE A 84 8.78 -4.36 2.26
CA ILE A 84 10.03 -3.85 2.86
C ILE A 84 10.12 -4.11 4.36
N THR A 85 9.00 -4.45 5.02
CA THR A 85 8.96 -4.77 6.45
C THR A 85 9.34 -6.22 6.75
N ASP A 86 9.39 -7.06 5.73
CA ASP A 86 9.89 -8.44 5.83
C ASP A 86 11.43 -8.42 5.81
N THR A 87 12.00 -8.20 6.98
CA THR A 87 13.45 -8.06 7.18
C THR A 87 14.07 -9.31 7.84
N GLY A 88 13.27 -10.34 8.11
CA GLY A 88 13.69 -11.51 8.88
C GLY A 88 13.80 -11.24 10.39
N ALA A 89 13.32 -10.10 10.87
CA ALA A 89 13.41 -9.70 12.27
C ALA A 89 12.54 -10.58 13.19
N ASP A 90 11.36 -10.98 12.75
CA ASP A 90 10.45 -11.83 13.54
C ASP A 90 11.04 -13.22 13.76
N GLU A 91 11.64 -13.82 12.73
CA GLU A 91 12.31 -15.12 12.81
C GLU A 91 13.55 -15.03 13.70
N ALA A 92 14.35 -13.97 13.53
CA ALA A 92 15.54 -13.75 14.35
C ALA A 92 15.16 -13.56 15.81
N ALA A 93 14.16 -12.76 16.11
CA ALA A 93 13.68 -12.53 17.48
C ALA A 93 13.15 -13.84 18.10
N THR A 94 12.38 -14.62 17.36
CA THR A 94 11.84 -15.91 17.84
C THR A 94 12.95 -16.91 18.14
N ALA A 95 14.05 -16.91 17.40
CA ALA A 95 15.20 -17.79 17.65
C ALA A 95 15.91 -17.50 18.97
N TYR A 96 15.72 -16.33 19.55
CA TYR A 96 16.38 -15.90 20.79
C TYR A 96 15.52 -16.00 22.04
N SER A 97 14.20 -16.13 21.92
CA SER A 97 13.28 -16.19 23.06
C SER A 97 12.61 -17.56 23.12
N SER A 98 12.94 -18.34 24.12
CA SER A 98 12.26 -19.62 24.39
C SER A 98 11.12 -19.50 25.40
N GLU A 99 10.90 -18.36 26.04
CA GLU A 99 10.06 -18.28 27.26
C GLU A 99 8.90 -17.28 27.22
N ALA A 100 8.84 -16.38 26.22
CA ALA A 100 7.72 -15.44 26.09
C ALA A 100 7.36 -15.20 24.64
N PRO A 101 6.07 -15.02 24.33
CA PRO A 101 5.66 -14.61 22.99
C PRO A 101 6.26 -13.24 22.66
N ILE A 102 6.95 -13.16 21.54
CA ILE A 102 7.50 -11.90 21.03
C ILE A 102 6.40 -11.24 20.21
N PRO A 103 6.08 -9.94 20.48
CA PRO A 103 5.15 -9.22 19.64
C PRO A 103 5.68 -9.16 18.20
N PRO A 104 4.80 -9.22 17.20
CA PRO A 104 5.21 -9.07 15.81
C PRO A 104 5.87 -7.71 15.60
N THR A 105 6.83 -7.62 14.68
CA THR A 105 7.51 -6.36 14.35
C THR A 105 6.54 -5.34 13.78
N PHE A 106 5.58 -5.77 12.98
CA PHE A 106 4.53 -4.92 12.42
C PHE A 106 3.22 -5.12 13.20
N ASP A 107 2.70 -4.03 13.74
CA ASP A 107 1.40 -4.01 14.43
C ASP A 107 0.58 -2.79 14.01
N THR A 108 -0.73 -2.99 13.90
CA THR A 108 -1.68 -1.92 13.57
C THR A 108 -2.92 -2.00 14.45
N ASN A 109 -3.43 -0.84 14.82
CA ASN A 109 -4.63 -0.75 15.62
C ASN A 109 -5.57 0.34 15.10
N ILE A 110 -6.77 -0.09 14.68
CA ILE A 110 -7.87 0.79 14.31
C ILE A 110 -8.69 1.06 15.59
N LYS A 111 -8.24 2.01 16.41
CA LYS A 111 -8.86 2.30 17.72
C LYS A 111 -10.24 2.93 17.61
N ASN A 112 -10.38 3.84 16.67
CA ASN A 112 -11.63 4.56 16.39
C ASN A 112 -11.81 4.61 14.88
N ALA A 113 -13.06 4.65 14.43
CA ALA A 113 -13.33 4.93 13.05
C ALA A 113 -12.63 6.26 12.65
N GLY A 114 -11.81 6.22 11.61
CA GLY A 114 -11.07 7.39 11.12
C GLY A 114 -9.59 7.45 11.52
N THR A 115 -9.05 6.49 12.27
CA THR A 115 -7.62 6.48 12.63
C THR A 115 -7.04 5.08 12.69
N ILE A 116 -5.95 4.86 12.00
CA ILE A 116 -5.10 3.66 12.04
C ILE A 116 -3.81 4.05 12.74
N ASN A 117 -3.54 3.47 13.91
CA ASN A 117 -2.21 3.54 14.51
C ASN A 117 -1.33 2.45 13.95
N VAL A 118 -0.10 2.78 13.62
CA VAL A 118 0.87 1.89 12.96
C VAL A 118 2.15 1.90 13.77
N SER A 119 2.66 0.72 14.07
CA SER A 119 3.96 0.52 14.70
C SER A 119 4.73 -0.56 13.95
N TRP A 120 5.98 -0.31 13.66
CA TRP A 120 6.94 -1.29 13.19
C TRP A 120 8.22 -1.14 14.00
N ASN A 121 8.67 -2.20 14.65
CA ASN A 121 9.84 -2.16 15.52
C ASN A 121 10.49 -3.54 15.61
N THR A 122 11.75 -3.65 15.21
CA THR A 122 12.46 -4.93 15.24
C THR A 122 12.88 -5.34 16.65
N GLY A 123 13.11 -4.38 17.56
CA GLY A 123 13.77 -4.65 18.84
C GLY A 123 15.21 -5.17 18.74
N LEU A 124 15.76 -5.28 17.53
CA LEU A 124 17.11 -5.78 17.28
C LEU A 124 18.06 -4.63 16.99
N SER A 125 19.22 -4.63 17.65
CA SER A 125 20.28 -3.63 17.43
C SER A 125 21.13 -3.89 16.18
N ASP A 126 20.96 -5.05 15.55
CA ASP A 126 21.66 -5.39 14.30
C ASP A 126 20.89 -4.80 13.12
N SER A 127 21.49 -3.82 12.47
CA SER A 127 20.89 -3.10 11.34
C SER A 127 20.61 -3.99 10.12
N SER A 128 21.14 -5.21 10.04
CA SER A 128 20.77 -6.16 8.99
C SER A 128 19.30 -6.58 9.03
N TYR A 129 18.63 -6.39 10.17
CA TYR A 129 17.21 -6.64 10.37
C TYR A 129 16.35 -5.36 10.28
N TRP A 130 16.92 -4.25 9.86
CA TRP A 130 16.19 -2.98 9.69
C TRP A 130 15.73 -2.81 8.25
N ILE A 131 14.76 -1.93 8.03
CA ILE A 131 14.37 -1.56 6.67
C ILE A 131 15.53 -0.80 6.03
N GLN A 132 16.06 -1.34 4.92
CA GLN A 132 17.25 -0.84 4.24
C GLN A 132 16.97 -0.33 2.82
N LYS A 133 15.71 -0.33 2.38
CA LYS A 133 15.35 -0.01 1.00
C LYS A 133 13.98 0.65 0.93
N ASP A 134 13.80 1.42 -0.12
CA ASP A 134 12.52 1.99 -0.51
C ASP A 134 11.50 0.92 -0.90
N GLY A 135 10.23 1.23 -0.75
CA GLY A 135 9.14 0.37 -1.20
C GLY A 135 7.88 0.48 -0.37
N VAL A 136 6.95 -0.45 -0.64
CA VAL A 136 5.68 -0.50 0.08
C VAL A 136 5.91 -0.95 1.52
N PHE A 137 5.56 -0.07 2.46
CA PHE A 137 5.64 -0.30 3.90
C PHE A 137 4.39 -1.01 4.43
N MET A 138 3.22 -0.62 3.95
CA MET A 138 1.95 -1.28 4.30
C MET A 138 0.91 -1.09 3.20
N THR A 139 -0.07 -1.99 3.20
CA THR A 139 -1.24 -1.92 2.32
C THR A 139 -2.50 -1.80 3.15
N ILE A 140 -3.33 -0.81 2.84
CA ILE A 140 -4.62 -0.55 3.46
C ILE A 140 -5.72 -1.00 2.50
N LYS A 141 -6.62 -1.87 2.96
CA LYS A 141 -7.82 -2.26 2.23
C LYS A 141 -9.06 -1.76 2.95
N GLY A 142 -10.05 -1.38 2.18
CA GLY A 142 -11.30 -0.90 2.73
C GLY A 142 -12.44 -0.93 1.72
N THR A 143 -13.58 -0.40 2.15
CA THR A 143 -14.78 -0.29 1.34
C THR A 143 -15.27 1.16 1.37
N VAL A 144 -15.64 1.69 0.22
CA VAL A 144 -16.31 2.99 0.12
C VAL A 144 -17.75 2.84 0.59
N SER A 145 -18.25 3.78 1.37
CA SER A 145 -19.65 3.80 1.81
C SER A 145 -20.60 3.76 0.60
N ALA A 146 -21.65 2.95 0.68
CA ALA A 146 -22.68 2.92 -0.36
C ALA A 146 -23.43 4.25 -0.50
N ASP A 147 -23.43 5.07 0.57
CA ASP A 147 -24.07 6.38 0.60
C ASP A 147 -23.15 7.52 0.15
N ALA A 148 -21.87 7.22 -0.12
CA ALA A 148 -20.90 8.21 -0.58
C ALA A 148 -21.27 8.71 -1.99
N LYS A 149 -21.02 9.98 -2.22
CA LYS A 149 -21.38 10.65 -3.47
C LYS A 149 -20.16 10.79 -4.37
N VAL A 150 -20.40 10.78 -5.65
CA VAL A 150 -19.35 11.07 -6.65
C VAL A 150 -18.73 12.43 -6.34
N GLY A 151 -17.40 12.46 -6.24
CA GLY A 151 -16.62 13.63 -5.86
C GLY A 151 -16.29 13.71 -4.37
N ASP A 152 -16.88 12.87 -3.51
CA ASP A 152 -16.42 12.77 -2.12
C ASP A 152 -14.98 12.25 -2.07
N VAL A 153 -14.19 12.79 -1.14
CA VAL A 153 -12.76 12.44 -0.99
C VAL A 153 -12.46 12.14 0.47
N SER A 154 -12.03 10.93 0.76
CA SER A 154 -11.41 10.59 2.03
C SER A 154 -9.90 10.76 1.89
N GLU A 155 -9.33 11.81 2.51
CA GLU A 155 -7.89 12.00 2.56
C GLU A 155 -7.26 11.07 3.61
N PHE A 156 -6.15 10.42 3.24
CA PHE A 156 -5.31 9.63 4.13
C PHE A 156 -4.11 10.48 4.54
N LYS A 157 -4.15 11.01 5.77
CA LYS A 157 -3.12 11.94 6.28
C LYS A 157 -2.29 11.27 7.37
N PHE A 158 -1.00 11.51 7.31
CA PHE A 158 -0.08 11.08 8.36
C PHE A 158 -0.12 12.03 9.55
N ALA A 159 -0.13 11.46 10.74
CA ALA A 159 -0.17 12.18 12.01
C ALA A 159 0.66 11.46 13.09
N PRO A 160 1.14 12.17 14.11
CA PRO A 160 1.67 11.53 15.30
C PRO A 160 0.61 10.64 15.97
N VAL A 161 1.03 9.52 16.56
CA VAL A 161 0.12 8.68 17.35
C VAL A 161 -0.39 9.48 18.55
N ASP A 162 -1.73 9.53 18.74
CA ASP A 162 -2.35 10.22 19.86
C ASP A 162 -2.18 9.42 21.15
N ARG A 163 -1.04 9.62 21.80
CA ARG A 163 -0.71 9.12 23.12
C ARG A 163 0.19 10.12 23.84
N ALA A 164 0.31 9.95 25.16
CA ALA A 164 1.25 10.76 25.94
C ALA A 164 2.68 10.55 25.44
N ALA A 165 3.43 11.63 25.32
CA ALA A 165 4.85 11.56 25.05
C ALA A 165 5.58 10.84 26.20
N SER A 166 6.67 10.15 25.88
CA SER A 166 7.46 9.43 26.89
C SER A 166 7.91 10.37 28.01
N GLY A 167 7.67 9.93 29.24
CA GLY A 167 8.04 10.70 30.44
C GLY A 167 7.09 11.83 30.83
N SER A 168 5.99 12.05 30.09
CA SER A 168 4.96 13.03 30.41
C SER A 168 3.57 12.40 30.41
N SER A 169 2.74 12.77 31.37
CA SER A 169 1.32 12.38 31.40
C SER A 169 0.42 13.37 30.66
N SER A 170 0.91 14.57 30.35
CA SER A 170 0.14 15.68 29.80
C SER A 170 0.53 16.03 28.35
N ASP A 171 1.79 15.81 27.99
CA ASP A 171 2.27 16.16 26.66
C ASP A 171 1.98 15.05 25.66
N LYS A 172 1.58 15.44 24.46
CA LYS A 172 1.30 14.51 23.38
C LYS A 172 2.49 14.39 22.44
N ASN A 173 2.60 13.27 21.74
CA ASN A 173 3.55 13.15 20.64
C ASN A 173 3.33 14.29 19.64
N ALA A 174 4.41 14.99 19.32
CA ALA A 174 4.39 16.11 18.39
C ALA A 174 4.80 15.70 16.96
N ASN A 175 5.54 14.59 16.81
CA ASN A 175 6.19 14.21 15.56
C ASN A 175 5.85 12.78 15.18
N LEU A 176 5.91 12.49 13.89
CA LEU A 176 5.99 11.14 13.35
C LEU A 176 7.35 10.58 13.78
N LEU A 177 7.38 9.35 14.27
CA LEU A 177 8.62 8.71 14.68
C LEU A 177 9.04 7.69 13.62
N ILE A 178 10.10 8.02 12.87
CA ILE A 178 10.81 7.10 11.97
C ILE A 178 12.29 7.26 12.27
N GLY A 179 12.99 6.16 12.57
CA GLY A 179 14.38 6.21 12.96
C GLY A 179 14.92 4.88 13.45
N TYR A 180 15.89 4.93 14.35
CA TYR A 180 16.52 3.75 14.93
C TYR A 180 17.06 4.03 16.34
N LEU A 181 17.48 2.99 17.04
CA LEU A 181 18.25 3.09 18.28
C LEU A 181 19.73 2.85 17.97
N ASP A 182 20.58 3.77 18.37
CA ASP A 182 22.02 3.63 18.21
C ASP A 182 22.62 2.57 19.18
N ALA A 183 23.92 2.34 19.10
CA ALA A 183 24.61 1.35 19.92
C ALA A 183 24.55 1.63 21.43
N ASP A 184 24.31 2.90 21.80
CA ASP A 184 24.17 3.36 23.18
C ASP A 184 22.71 3.46 23.62
N TRP A 185 21.79 2.95 22.79
CA TRP A 185 20.33 2.97 23.01
C TRP A 185 19.70 4.36 22.98
N ASN A 186 20.36 5.32 22.40
CA ASN A 186 19.74 6.62 22.13
C ASN A 186 18.89 6.54 20.87
N GLY A 187 17.75 7.23 20.90
CA GLY A 187 16.88 7.32 19.73
C GLY A 187 17.45 8.33 18.73
N VAL A 188 17.61 7.90 17.49
CA VAL A 188 17.94 8.76 16.35
C VAL A 188 16.71 8.83 15.46
N ALA A 189 16.09 10.01 15.33
CA ALA A 189 14.95 10.25 14.48
C ALA A 189 15.37 10.92 13.19
N TYR A 190 14.76 10.50 12.09
CA TYR A 190 14.88 11.16 10.79
C TYR A 190 13.86 12.29 10.65
N ASP A 191 14.14 13.25 9.81
CA ASP A 191 13.14 14.18 9.33
C ASP A 191 12.17 13.43 8.40
N VAL A 192 10.87 13.62 8.58
CA VAL A 192 9.85 12.91 7.81
C VAL A 192 9.11 13.87 6.88
N ALA A 193 9.35 13.75 5.60
CA ALA A 193 8.51 14.36 4.58
C ALA A 193 7.26 13.49 4.36
N THR A 194 6.10 14.10 4.16
CA THR A 194 4.87 13.36 3.94
C THR A 194 4.17 13.74 2.64
N SER A 195 3.62 12.75 1.94
CA SER A 195 2.73 12.93 0.81
C SER A 195 1.42 12.18 1.09
N ASN A 196 0.35 12.92 1.38
CA ASN A 196 -0.93 12.34 1.73
C ASN A 196 -1.58 11.62 0.53
N GLY A 197 -2.25 10.52 0.83
CA GLY A 197 -3.07 9.78 -0.11
C GLY A 197 -4.53 10.20 -0.09
N SER A 198 -5.33 9.55 -0.93
CA SER A 198 -6.78 9.75 -0.92
C SER A 198 -7.52 8.59 -1.58
N VAL A 199 -8.77 8.40 -1.17
CA VAL A 199 -9.77 7.64 -1.90
C VAL A 199 -10.81 8.64 -2.43
N THR A 200 -10.90 8.77 -3.75
CA THR A 200 -11.88 9.64 -4.41
C THR A 200 -13.04 8.80 -4.91
N VAL A 201 -14.26 9.18 -4.56
CA VAL A 201 -15.46 8.48 -5.01
C VAL A 201 -15.78 8.89 -6.45
N VAL A 202 -15.72 7.92 -7.35
CA VAL A 202 -16.03 8.12 -8.77
C VAL A 202 -17.38 7.49 -9.14
N GLY A 203 -18.02 8.04 -10.17
CA GLY A 203 -19.25 7.48 -10.73
C GLY A 203 -18.94 6.56 -11.90
N ASP A 204 -19.99 5.91 -12.39
CA ASP A 204 -19.92 5.29 -13.72
C ASP A 204 -19.71 6.40 -14.74
N THR A 205 -18.62 6.31 -15.50
CA THR A 205 -18.37 7.29 -16.58
C THR A 205 -19.40 7.06 -17.67
N VAL A 206 -20.51 7.78 -17.62
CA VAL A 206 -21.46 7.84 -18.73
C VAL A 206 -20.83 8.77 -19.78
N VAL A 207 -20.13 8.17 -20.75
CA VAL A 207 -19.72 8.95 -21.92
C VAL A 207 -20.95 9.22 -22.74
N THR A 208 -21.56 10.39 -22.54
CA THR A 208 -22.63 10.89 -23.41
C THR A 208 -22.00 11.37 -24.71
N THR A 209 -21.92 10.50 -25.70
CA THR A 209 -21.58 10.92 -27.06
C THR A 209 -22.74 11.70 -27.61
N THR A 210 -22.66 13.03 -27.58
CA THR A 210 -23.61 13.88 -28.31
C THR A 210 -23.28 13.76 -29.79
N VAL A 211 -23.98 12.88 -30.48
CA VAL A 211 -23.97 12.85 -31.94
C VAL A 211 -24.82 14.05 -32.39
N ALA A 212 -24.19 15.10 -32.90
CA ALA A 212 -24.88 16.18 -33.59
C ALA A 212 -25.43 15.62 -34.90
N GLY A 213 -26.65 15.13 -34.84
CA GLY A 213 -27.42 14.67 -36.02
C GLY A 213 -28.57 15.62 -36.21
N THR A 214 -28.53 16.34 -37.33
CA THR A 214 -29.57 17.25 -37.83
C THR A 214 -30.83 16.45 -38.21
N THR A 215 -31.98 17.04 -37.81
CA THR A 215 -33.33 16.93 -38.37
C THR A 215 -34.34 15.87 -37.92
N THR A 216 -35.38 16.42 -37.34
CA THR A 216 -36.86 16.22 -37.54
C THR A 216 -37.48 14.85 -37.17
N GLY A 217 -38.31 14.89 -36.10
CA GLY A 217 -39.50 14.02 -36.03
C GLY A 217 -39.68 13.22 -34.73
N ALA A 218 -40.68 13.62 -33.97
CA ALA A 218 -41.49 12.89 -32.99
C ALA A 218 -40.83 12.17 -31.79
N PRO A 219 -41.40 12.27 -30.58
CA PRO A 219 -40.85 11.66 -29.37
C PRO A 219 -41.12 10.13 -29.35
N THR A 220 -40.09 9.35 -29.43
CA THR A 220 -40.14 7.93 -29.16
C THR A 220 -39.58 7.66 -27.78
N THR A 221 -40.41 7.09 -26.92
CA THR A 221 -40.00 6.60 -25.59
C THR A 221 -38.96 5.50 -25.74
N THR A 222 -37.72 5.78 -25.38
CA THR A 222 -36.64 4.79 -25.43
C THR A 222 -36.49 4.12 -24.09
N THR A 223 -36.89 2.87 -24.02
CA THR A 223 -36.58 1.96 -22.89
C THR A 223 -35.07 1.71 -22.90
N THR A 224 -34.39 2.18 -21.88
CA THR A 224 -32.95 1.95 -21.69
C THR A 224 -32.71 0.52 -21.26
N VAL A 225 -32.24 -0.30 -22.16
CA VAL A 225 -31.58 -1.58 -21.79
C VAL A 225 -30.10 -1.26 -21.59
N SER A 226 -29.66 -1.28 -20.33
CA SER A 226 -28.24 -1.16 -20.01
C SER A 226 -27.50 -2.40 -20.49
N LYS A 227 -26.84 -2.29 -21.64
CA LYS A 227 -25.78 -3.20 -22.02
C LYS A 227 -24.45 -2.47 -21.75
N ALA A 228 -23.72 -2.95 -20.77
CA ALA A 228 -22.36 -2.51 -20.54
C ALA A 228 -21.55 -2.80 -21.80
N THR A 229 -21.27 -1.75 -22.60
CA THR A 229 -20.35 -1.86 -23.72
C THR A 229 -19.09 -1.16 -23.24
N SER A 230 -18.11 -1.94 -22.78
CA SER A 230 -16.76 -1.41 -22.59
C SER A 230 -16.26 -0.92 -23.94
N LYS A 231 -15.96 0.38 -24.02
CA LYS A 231 -15.26 0.94 -25.14
C LYS A 231 -13.87 0.31 -25.16
N LEU A 232 -13.55 -0.44 -26.20
CA LEU A 232 -12.20 -0.91 -26.46
C LEU A 232 -11.26 0.32 -26.50
N PRO A 233 -10.13 0.30 -25.79
CA PRO A 233 -9.14 1.36 -25.85
C PRO A 233 -8.59 1.49 -27.27
N GLU A 234 -8.23 2.71 -27.68
CA GLU A 234 -7.77 3.02 -29.05
C GLU A 234 -6.42 2.38 -29.42
N SER A 235 -5.68 1.84 -28.44
CA SER A 235 -4.51 0.98 -28.66
C SER A 235 -4.29 0.08 -27.46
N ALA A 236 -4.53 -1.23 -27.61
CA ALA A 236 -4.15 -2.21 -26.62
C ALA A 236 -2.63 -2.45 -26.71
N LEU A 237 -1.92 -2.28 -25.59
CA LEU A 237 -0.56 -2.78 -25.45
C LEU A 237 -0.64 -4.15 -24.76
N TYR A 238 -0.84 -5.19 -25.57
CA TYR A 238 -0.99 -6.54 -25.05
C TYR A 238 0.21 -6.96 -24.20
N GLY A 239 -0.04 -7.46 -23.02
CA GLY A 239 0.98 -7.84 -22.03
C GLY A 239 1.35 -6.76 -21.02
N ASP A 240 1.05 -5.49 -21.27
CA ASP A 240 1.22 -4.40 -20.31
C ASP A 240 0.02 -4.35 -19.35
N VAL A 241 0.10 -5.17 -18.33
CA VAL A 241 -1.01 -5.42 -17.40
C VAL A 241 -1.00 -4.45 -16.24
N ASN A 242 0.17 -3.90 -15.90
CA ASN A 242 0.35 -2.90 -14.87
C ASN A 242 0.17 -1.46 -15.38
N LEU A 243 0.04 -1.29 -16.71
CA LEU A 243 -0.17 -0.03 -17.42
C LEU A 243 0.99 0.99 -17.26
N ASP A 244 2.23 0.48 -17.19
CA ASP A 244 3.43 1.33 -17.11
C ASP A 244 4.02 1.68 -18.48
N GLY A 245 3.43 1.17 -19.58
CA GLY A 245 3.85 1.41 -20.97
C GLY A 245 4.92 0.44 -21.47
N SER A 246 5.24 -0.60 -20.72
CA SER A 246 6.25 -1.61 -21.07
C SER A 246 5.77 -3.01 -20.75
N VAL A 247 6.14 -4.01 -21.53
CA VAL A 247 5.81 -5.41 -21.27
C VAL A 247 7.02 -6.10 -20.62
N THR A 248 6.94 -6.38 -19.32
CA THR A 248 8.04 -6.85 -18.50
C THR A 248 7.63 -7.97 -17.54
N LEU A 249 8.58 -8.47 -16.72
CA LEU A 249 8.26 -9.41 -15.64
C LEU A 249 7.34 -8.79 -14.57
N ALA A 250 7.28 -7.47 -14.44
CA ALA A 250 6.38 -6.81 -13.52
C ALA A 250 4.91 -7.05 -13.90
N ASP A 251 4.62 -7.12 -15.20
CA ASP A 251 3.29 -7.45 -15.71
C ASP A 251 2.90 -8.88 -15.39
N LEU A 252 3.83 -9.81 -15.56
CA LEU A 252 3.58 -11.20 -15.20
C LEU A 252 3.25 -11.35 -13.72
N VAL A 253 3.99 -10.64 -12.85
CA VAL A 253 3.72 -10.63 -11.39
C VAL A 253 2.35 -10.01 -11.10
N THR A 254 2.02 -8.91 -11.76
CA THR A 254 0.72 -8.24 -11.64
C THR A 254 -0.41 -9.15 -12.09
N PHE A 255 -0.24 -9.85 -13.20
CA PHE A 255 -1.20 -10.81 -13.70
C PHE A 255 -1.40 -11.99 -12.73
N GLN A 256 -0.31 -12.54 -12.18
CA GLN A 256 -0.41 -13.62 -11.19
C GLN A 256 -1.11 -13.18 -9.89
N LYS A 257 -0.96 -11.93 -9.47
CA LYS A 257 -1.70 -11.39 -8.32
C LYS A 257 -3.21 -11.37 -8.60
N GLN A 258 -3.62 -10.93 -9.79
CA GLN A 258 -5.03 -10.95 -10.19
C GLN A 258 -5.59 -12.38 -10.22
N GLN A 259 -4.87 -13.34 -10.83
CA GLN A 259 -5.28 -14.75 -10.89
C GLN A 259 -5.48 -15.39 -9.51
N ARG A 260 -4.79 -14.91 -8.50
CA ARG A 260 -4.93 -15.33 -7.10
C ARG A 260 -5.99 -14.55 -6.34
N GLY A 261 -6.70 -13.62 -7.00
CA GLY A 261 -7.66 -12.74 -6.37
C GLY A 261 -7.05 -11.69 -5.45
N ALA A 262 -5.73 -11.46 -5.56
CA ALA A 262 -5.03 -10.46 -4.77
C ALA A 262 -5.20 -9.02 -5.31
N MET A 263 -5.71 -8.89 -6.53
CA MET A 263 -6.09 -7.61 -7.14
C MET A 263 -7.09 -7.86 -8.26
N GLU A 264 -7.80 -6.81 -8.65
CA GLU A 264 -8.66 -6.80 -9.84
C GLU A 264 -8.05 -5.91 -10.92
N PHE A 265 -8.22 -6.29 -12.17
CA PHE A 265 -7.85 -5.47 -13.31
C PHE A 265 -8.88 -4.38 -13.54
N ASN A 266 -8.41 -3.19 -13.90
CA ASN A 266 -9.28 -2.23 -14.55
C ASN A 266 -9.54 -2.63 -16.02
N ALA A 267 -10.49 -1.96 -16.66
CA ALA A 267 -10.90 -2.31 -18.03
C ALA A 267 -9.76 -2.29 -19.07
N GLN A 268 -8.74 -1.45 -18.87
CA GLN A 268 -7.58 -1.40 -19.77
C GLN A 268 -6.63 -2.56 -19.50
N ALA A 269 -6.31 -2.82 -18.25
CA ALA A 269 -5.47 -3.95 -17.85
C ALA A 269 -6.09 -5.28 -18.26
N GLU A 270 -7.42 -5.41 -18.19
CA GLU A 270 -8.15 -6.60 -18.64
C GLU A 270 -8.00 -6.83 -20.16
N VAL A 271 -8.09 -5.77 -20.95
CA VAL A 271 -7.83 -5.86 -22.40
C VAL A 271 -6.37 -6.20 -22.69
N ASN A 272 -5.42 -5.56 -22.02
CA ASN A 272 -3.99 -5.81 -22.21
C ASN A 272 -3.58 -7.22 -21.72
N ALA A 273 -4.31 -7.78 -20.76
CA ALA A 273 -4.05 -9.11 -20.20
C ALA A 273 -4.49 -10.24 -21.16
N ASN A 274 -5.46 -10.01 -22.03
CA ASN A 274 -5.90 -11.01 -23.01
C ASN A 274 -4.87 -11.12 -24.13
N VAL A 275 -3.78 -11.84 -23.89
CA VAL A 275 -2.66 -12.04 -24.83
C VAL A 275 -2.81 -13.31 -25.66
N ASP A 276 -3.79 -14.16 -25.37
CA ASP A 276 -4.18 -15.32 -26.15
C ASP A 276 -5.61 -15.13 -26.69
N LEU A 277 -5.76 -14.50 -27.83
CA LEU A 277 -7.07 -14.20 -28.44
C LEU A 277 -7.78 -15.44 -29.00
N THR A 278 -7.21 -16.63 -28.90
CA THR A 278 -7.90 -17.89 -29.24
C THR A 278 -8.99 -18.22 -28.20
N ASP A 279 -8.89 -17.63 -27.01
CA ASP A 279 -9.89 -17.64 -25.95
C ASP A 279 -10.28 -16.18 -25.60
N PRO A 280 -11.56 -15.84 -25.55
CA PRO A 280 -11.99 -14.48 -25.23
C PRO A 280 -11.88 -14.11 -23.74
N GLU A 281 -11.61 -15.06 -22.85
CA GLU A 281 -11.55 -14.87 -21.41
C GLU A 281 -10.10 -14.75 -20.91
N VAL A 282 -9.86 -13.76 -20.06
CA VAL A 282 -8.56 -13.59 -19.39
C VAL A 282 -8.38 -14.67 -18.34
N ASN A 283 -7.44 -15.58 -18.56
CA ASN A 283 -7.24 -16.78 -17.71
C ASN A 283 -5.76 -17.22 -17.64
N ALA A 284 -5.50 -18.43 -17.17
CA ALA A 284 -4.15 -18.97 -17.01
C ALA A 284 -3.41 -19.23 -18.34
N ALA A 285 -4.13 -19.33 -19.46
CA ALA A 285 -3.50 -19.46 -20.77
C ALA A 285 -2.77 -18.16 -21.16
N ASP A 286 -3.38 -17.00 -20.89
CA ASP A 286 -2.77 -15.69 -21.11
C ASP A 286 -1.52 -15.49 -20.27
N VAL A 287 -1.55 -15.88 -18.97
CA VAL A 287 -0.36 -15.85 -18.12
C VAL A 287 0.76 -16.70 -18.71
N THR A 288 0.42 -17.86 -19.26
CA THR A 288 1.37 -18.76 -19.91
C THR A 288 1.91 -18.18 -21.21
N ALA A 289 1.06 -17.54 -22.00
CA ALA A 289 1.44 -16.85 -23.25
C ALA A 289 2.37 -15.67 -22.95
N LEU A 290 2.01 -14.83 -21.98
CA LEU A 290 2.86 -13.72 -21.53
C LEU A 290 4.22 -14.20 -21.04
N LEU A 291 4.26 -15.25 -20.22
CA LEU A 291 5.52 -15.86 -19.77
C LEU A 291 6.38 -16.32 -20.95
N LYS A 292 5.79 -17.05 -21.93
CA LYS A 292 6.50 -17.53 -23.12
C LYS A 292 7.06 -16.39 -23.96
N PHE A 293 6.33 -15.28 -24.06
CA PHE A 293 6.79 -14.07 -24.73
C PHE A 293 8.00 -13.47 -24.00
N LEU A 294 7.90 -13.27 -22.67
CA LEU A 294 8.96 -12.67 -21.87
C LEU A 294 10.27 -13.48 -21.86
N ILE A 295 10.18 -14.81 -21.95
CA ILE A 295 11.37 -15.69 -22.06
C ILE A 295 11.82 -15.93 -23.50
N GLY A 296 11.17 -15.30 -24.49
CA GLY A 296 11.52 -15.40 -25.91
C GLY A 296 11.13 -16.73 -26.59
N SER A 297 10.27 -17.53 -25.96
CA SER A 297 9.74 -18.77 -26.56
C SER A 297 8.72 -18.52 -27.66
N ILE A 298 8.02 -17.40 -27.60
CA ILE A 298 7.19 -16.84 -28.67
C ILE A 298 7.65 -15.40 -28.94
N LYS A 299 7.47 -14.95 -30.18
CA LYS A 299 8.02 -13.65 -30.61
C LYS A 299 7.00 -12.52 -30.55
N ASP A 300 5.75 -12.85 -30.69
CA ASP A 300 4.68 -11.87 -30.84
C ASP A 300 3.50 -12.23 -29.93
N ILE A 301 2.88 -11.21 -29.36
CA ILE A 301 1.58 -11.24 -28.69
C ILE A 301 0.73 -10.10 -29.26
N PRO A 302 -0.61 -10.24 -29.33
CA PRO A 302 -1.39 -11.39 -28.85
C PRO A 302 -1.29 -12.59 -29.81
N LEU A 303 -1.50 -13.79 -29.27
CA LEU A 303 -1.69 -15.00 -30.05
C LEU A 303 -3.06 -14.95 -30.78
N GLN A 304 -3.12 -15.40 -32.02
CA GLN A 304 -4.33 -15.40 -32.86
C GLN A 304 -4.64 -16.78 -33.37
#